data_6d67df51b579ccd575a6e191e415ae26
#
_entry.id   6d67df51b579ccd575a6e191e415ae26
#
_cell.length_a   1.000
_cell.length_b   1.000
_cell.length_c   1.000
_cell.angle_alpha   90.00
_cell.angle_beta   90.00
_cell.angle_gamma   90.00
#
_symmetry.space_group_name_H-M   'P 1'
#
loop_
_entity.id
_entity.type
_entity.pdbx_description
1 polymer ?
#
loop_
_entity_poly.entity_id
_entity_poly.type
_entity_poly.pdbx_seq_one_letter_code
_entity_poly.pdbx_strand_id
1 'polypeptide(L)' 'MYRTFKRSCRNWSEFAAAEKVEVETGLTFVEAREQCAEFNENRTAAEVEAGTKLEFEEE' A
#
# COMPACT_ATOMS: atom_id res chain seq x y z
N MET A 1 5.20 5.86 -15.18
CA MET A 1 4.23 6.26 -14.15
C MET A 1 4.14 5.20 -13.07
N TYR A 2 3.59 5.55 -11.93
CA TYR A 2 3.49 4.63 -10.79
C TYR A 2 2.04 4.51 -10.35
N ARG A 3 1.74 3.39 -9.70
CA ARG A 3 0.43 3.16 -9.12
C ARG A 3 0.59 2.77 -7.64
N THR A 4 -0.43 3.07 -6.85
CA THR A 4 -0.48 2.66 -5.46
C THR A 4 -1.55 1.58 -5.30
N PHE A 5 -1.34 0.70 -4.36
CA PHE A 5 -2.26 -0.39 -4.06
C PHE A 5 -2.17 -0.77 -2.60
N LYS A 6 -3.28 -1.26 -2.06
CA LYS A 6 -3.35 -1.76 -0.68
C LYS A 6 -3.17 -3.25 -0.67
N ARG A 7 -2.46 -3.73 0.32
CA ARG A 7 -2.35 -5.15 0.64
C ARG A 7 -2.57 -5.33 2.13
N SER A 8 -3.29 -6.39 2.52
CA SER A 8 -3.53 -6.71 3.92
C SER A 8 -3.07 -8.14 4.19
N CYS A 9 -2.16 -8.29 5.15
CA CYS A 9 -1.65 -9.61 5.50
C CYS A 9 -1.11 -9.60 6.92
N ARG A 10 -1.42 -10.65 7.69
CA ARG A 10 -1.02 -10.73 9.09
C ARG A 10 0.39 -11.27 9.30
N ASN A 11 0.93 -11.95 8.32
CA ASN A 11 2.29 -12.47 8.41
C ASN A 11 3.00 -12.44 7.06
N TRP A 12 4.34 -12.46 7.11
CA TRP A 12 5.17 -12.33 5.93
C TRP A 12 5.00 -13.45 4.91
N SER A 13 4.72 -14.67 5.36
CA SER A 13 4.58 -15.82 4.46
C SER A 13 3.39 -15.68 3.51
N GLU A 14 2.37 -14.93 3.91
CA GLU A 14 1.17 -14.71 3.10
C GLU A 14 1.22 -13.40 2.32
N PHE A 15 2.18 -12.53 2.61
CA PHE A 15 2.23 -11.19 2.05
C PHE A 15 2.30 -11.18 0.52
N ALA A 16 3.15 -12.03 -0.05
CA ALA A 16 3.30 -12.11 -1.50
C ALA A 16 2.04 -12.59 -2.23
N ALA A 17 1.22 -13.39 -1.55
CA ALA A 17 -0.02 -13.91 -2.09
C ALA A 17 -1.23 -13.02 -1.79
N ALA A 18 -1.05 -11.97 -0.98
CA ALA A 18 -2.15 -11.07 -0.61
C ALA A 18 -2.65 -10.30 -1.84
N GLU A 19 -3.97 -10.14 -1.92
CA GLU A 19 -4.59 -9.42 -3.02
C GLU A 19 -4.18 -7.96 -3.03
N LYS A 20 -3.85 -7.45 -4.20
CA LYS A 20 -3.55 -6.03 -4.41
C LYS A 20 -4.83 -5.30 -4.80
N VAL A 21 -5.22 -4.32 -3.99
CA VAL A 21 -6.38 -3.49 -4.29
C VAL A 21 -5.88 -2.13 -4.76
N GLU A 22 -6.03 -1.85 -6.05
CA GLU A 22 -5.55 -0.60 -6.65
C GLU A 22 -6.23 0.62 -6.04
N VAL A 23 -5.44 1.64 -5.73
CA VAL A 23 -5.91 2.89 -5.14
C VAL A 23 -5.84 4.03 -6.15
N GLU A 24 -4.68 4.26 -6.74
CA GLU A 24 -4.48 5.35 -7.69
C GLU A 24 -3.41 4.98 -8.72
N THR A 25 -3.57 5.52 -9.93
CA THR A 25 -2.65 5.30 -11.05
C THR A 25 -2.16 6.63 -11.59
N GLY A 26 -1.21 6.59 -12.52
CA GLY A 26 -0.73 7.80 -13.19
C GLY A 26 0.04 8.75 -12.30
N LEU A 27 0.72 8.24 -11.28
CA LEU A 27 1.48 9.05 -10.33
C LEU A 27 2.96 9.14 -10.73
N THR A 28 3.60 10.25 -10.36
CA THR A 28 5.05 10.34 -10.41
C THR A 28 5.62 9.51 -9.26
N PHE A 29 6.92 9.19 -9.32
CA PHE A 29 7.59 8.49 -8.23
C PHE A 29 7.43 9.22 -6.89
N VAL A 30 7.62 10.55 -6.90
CA VAL A 30 7.51 11.37 -5.68
C VAL A 30 6.11 11.33 -5.11
N GLU A 31 5.09 11.48 -5.96
CA GLU A 31 3.69 11.43 -5.54
C GLU A 31 3.33 10.07 -4.94
N ALA A 32 3.74 8.99 -5.61
CA ALA A 32 3.47 7.64 -5.12
C ALA A 32 4.13 7.38 -3.77
N ARG A 33 5.39 7.79 -3.63
CA ARG A 33 6.14 7.63 -2.39
C ARG A 33 5.52 8.42 -1.24
N GLU A 34 5.13 9.66 -1.50
CA GLU A 34 4.50 10.50 -0.49
C GLU A 34 3.13 9.96 -0.07
N GLN A 35 2.35 9.49 -1.02
CA GLN A 35 1.05 8.89 -0.74
C GLN A 35 1.18 7.67 0.15
N CYS A 36 2.14 6.80 -0.14
CA CYS A 36 2.39 5.62 0.68
C CYS A 36 2.86 5.98 2.09
N ALA A 37 3.77 6.94 2.20
CA ALA A 37 4.28 7.36 3.50
C ALA A 37 3.17 7.95 4.36
N GLU A 38 2.34 8.81 3.78
CA GLU A 38 1.22 9.42 4.49
C GLU A 38 0.20 8.38 4.95
N PHE A 39 -0.19 7.47 4.07
CA PHE A 39 -1.12 6.41 4.43
C PHE A 39 -0.58 5.54 5.56
N ASN A 40 0.66 5.08 5.42
CA ASN A 40 1.25 4.15 6.41
C ASN A 40 1.51 4.82 7.76
N GLU A 41 1.76 6.12 7.76
CA GLU A 41 1.94 6.90 9.00
C GLU A 41 0.60 7.11 9.72
N ASN A 42 -0.49 7.26 8.97
CA ASN A 42 -1.81 7.59 9.52
C ASN A 42 -2.78 6.40 9.56
N ARG A 43 -2.25 5.18 9.53
CA ARG A 43 -3.10 3.99 9.61
C ARG A 43 -3.91 3.97 10.89
N THR A 44 -5.19 3.55 10.76
CA THR A 44 -6.04 3.33 11.93
C THR A 44 -5.57 2.09 12.69
N ALA A 45 -6.01 1.94 13.94
CA ALA A 45 -5.70 0.74 14.73
C ALA A 45 -6.18 -0.53 14.02
N ALA A 46 -7.35 -0.48 13.39
CA ALA A 46 -7.90 -1.61 12.64
C ALA A 46 -7.02 -1.98 11.45
N GLU A 47 -6.50 -0.98 10.72
CA GLU A 47 -5.61 -1.20 9.59
C GLU A 47 -4.28 -1.81 10.01
N VAL A 48 -3.71 -1.32 11.11
CA VAL A 48 -2.46 -1.86 11.66
C VAL A 48 -2.66 -3.31 12.07
N GLU A 49 -3.76 -3.60 12.76
CA GLU A 49 -4.08 -4.97 13.20
C GLU A 49 -4.29 -5.93 12.04
N ALA A 50 -4.92 -5.46 10.98
CA ALA A 50 -5.14 -6.25 9.76
C ALA A 50 -3.88 -6.39 8.90
N GLY A 51 -2.81 -5.67 9.23
CA GLY A 51 -1.59 -5.65 8.44
C GLY A 51 -1.73 -4.93 7.12
N THR A 52 -2.65 -3.99 7.03
CA THR A 52 -2.91 -3.23 5.81
C THR A 52 -1.81 -2.20 5.57
N LYS A 53 -1.25 -2.20 4.36
CA LYS A 53 -0.23 -1.25 3.93
C LYS A 53 -0.56 -0.71 2.55
N LEU A 54 -0.13 0.51 2.29
CA LEU A 54 -0.16 1.08 0.96
C LEU A 54 1.25 0.96 0.37
N GLU A 55 1.32 0.43 -0.83
CA GLU A 55 2.57 0.26 -1.56
C GLU A 55 2.46 0.87 -2.94
N PHE A 56 3.57 1.04 -3.62
CA PHE A 56 3.56 1.53 -4.99
C PHE A 56 4.48 0.69 -5.85
N GLU A 57 4.18 0.67 -7.16
CA GLU A 57 5.01 0.00 -8.15
C GLU A 57 4.92 0.74 -9.47
N GLU A 58 5.88 0.52 -10.33
CA GLU A 58 5.87 1.08 -11.69
C GLU A 58 4.80 0.39 -12.52
N GLU A 59 4.06 1.19 -13.26
CA GLU A 59 3.00 0.67 -14.16
C GLU A 59 3.57 0.02 -15.40
#